data_bd909bbfd3acfe21cc1c675750adde1e
#
_entry.id   bd909bbfd3acfe21cc1c675750adde1e
#
_cell.length_a   1.000
_cell.length_b   1.000
_cell.length_c   1.000
_cell.angle_alpha   90.00
_cell.angle_beta   90.00
_cell.angle_gamma   90.00
#
_symmetry.space_group_name_H-M   'P 1'
#
loop_
_entity.id
_entity.type
_entity.pdbx_description
1 polymer ?
#
loop_
_entity_poly.entity_id
_entity_poly.type
_entity_poly.pdbx_seq_one_letter_code
_entity_poly.pdbx_strand_id
1 'polypeptide(L)'
;MASSLKRVRVAPKGMGLNDFVAMQEDFFAAEGLDVEFDWKTFRGTQSSWKGLEYFQRPQDRPYTEEKQDVVQGACLWGTICNASAGMGRVVTEGYGDSPWAIFVRPESKIRKPEDLKDVPVSVGMRAGSHFNVPYRLEKYLPLEHIKTVNTGGFGARLKALLDGEVDAASLLPPQIAMAEQLGLRKIIEDRFKTLWWVPDSATPEVVHGYMRALGRAEQALEEDLAKYLPLWKLAVPAEFESFYPWNFSKFGRGERFVRATLPREEFNEVFAQVERWGLDQYLKDRSPETLSYPT
;
A
#
# COMPACT_ATOMS: atom_id res chain seq x y z
N MET A 1 12.73 16.77 -33.16
CA MET A 1 11.54 17.19 -32.41
C MET A 1 11.60 16.49 -31.07
N ALA A 2 11.66 17.21 -29.94
CA ALA A 2 11.57 16.59 -28.63
C ALA A 2 10.17 15.97 -28.54
N SER A 3 10.09 14.65 -28.36
CA SER A 3 8.83 13.98 -28.07
C SER A 3 8.26 14.59 -26.78
N SER A 4 7.02 15.06 -26.81
CA SER A 4 6.36 15.53 -25.60
C SER A 4 6.22 14.33 -24.64
N LEU A 5 6.63 14.52 -23.39
CA LEU A 5 6.45 13.51 -22.34
C LEU A 5 4.96 13.18 -22.18
N LYS A 6 4.66 11.92 -21.94
CA LYS A 6 3.29 11.47 -21.70
C LYS A 6 2.93 11.70 -20.24
N ARG A 7 1.88 12.50 -19.99
CA ARG A 7 1.43 12.81 -18.63
C ARG A 7 0.74 11.61 -18.00
N VAL A 8 1.16 11.27 -16.79
CA VAL A 8 0.62 10.15 -15.99
C VAL A 8 0.37 10.63 -14.57
N ARG A 9 -0.83 10.40 -14.06
CA ARG A 9 -1.16 10.69 -12.66
C ARG A 9 -0.93 9.45 -11.80
N VAL A 10 -0.25 9.63 -10.68
CA VAL A 10 0.10 8.54 -9.76
C VAL A 10 -0.33 8.89 -8.34
N ALA A 11 -1.07 8.01 -7.68
CA ALA A 11 -1.17 8.06 -6.22
C ALA A 11 -0.09 7.10 -5.67
N PRO A 12 1.04 7.62 -5.16
CA PRO A 12 2.13 6.77 -4.69
C PRO A 12 1.68 5.94 -3.50
N LYS A 13 2.18 4.72 -3.40
CA LYS A 13 1.89 3.85 -2.24
C LYS A 13 2.49 4.40 -0.95
N GLY A 14 3.65 5.05 -1.05
CA GLY A 14 4.37 5.62 0.10
C GLY A 14 4.90 4.59 1.09
N MET A 15 4.93 3.32 0.72
CA MET A 15 5.44 2.22 1.55
C MET A 15 6.90 1.89 1.28
N GLY A 16 7.50 2.51 0.25
CA GLY A 16 8.91 2.41 -0.15
C GLY A 16 9.37 3.71 -0.76
N LEU A 17 10.64 3.76 -1.13
CA LEU A 17 11.28 4.95 -1.69
C LEU A 17 11.30 4.97 -3.22
N ASN A 18 10.90 3.88 -3.88
CA ASN A 18 11.07 3.69 -5.32
C ASN A 18 10.43 4.82 -6.15
N ASP A 19 9.18 5.20 -5.85
CA ASP A 19 8.50 6.30 -6.55
C ASP A 19 9.24 7.63 -6.39
N PHE A 20 9.71 7.92 -5.17
CA PHE A 20 10.40 9.17 -4.85
C PHE A 20 11.80 9.23 -5.45
N VAL A 21 12.51 8.09 -5.50
CA VAL A 21 13.80 7.98 -6.17
C VAL A 21 13.64 8.11 -7.68
N ALA A 22 12.64 7.45 -8.28
CA ALA A 22 12.37 7.57 -9.70
C ALA A 22 12.04 9.02 -10.11
N MET A 23 11.34 9.75 -9.25
CA MET A 23 11.07 11.18 -9.43
C MET A 23 12.35 12.02 -9.28
N GLN A 24 13.15 11.79 -8.23
CA GLN A 24 14.35 12.60 -7.92
C GLN A 24 15.46 12.42 -8.96
N GLU A 25 15.63 11.20 -9.48
CA GLU A 25 16.68 10.84 -10.44
C GLU A 25 16.19 10.92 -11.90
N ASP A 26 15.03 11.56 -12.15
CA ASP A 26 14.43 11.74 -13.49
C ASP A 26 14.20 10.43 -14.26
N PHE A 27 14.06 9.29 -13.57
CA PHE A 27 13.88 7.99 -14.25
C PHE A 27 12.56 7.90 -14.99
N PHE A 28 11.50 8.57 -14.52
CA PHE A 28 10.25 8.67 -15.25
C PHE A 28 10.40 9.46 -16.56
N ALA A 29 11.07 10.61 -16.51
CA ALA A 29 11.33 11.43 -17.69
C ALA A 29 12.19 10.70 -18.72
N ALA A 30 13.18 9.91 -18.28
CA ALA A 30 13.99 9.06 -19.15
C ALA A 30 13.20 7.95 -19.87
N GLU A 31 12.03 7.56 -19.32
CA GLU A 31 11.08 6.63 -19.94
C GLU A 31 9.98 7.35 -20.75
N GLY A 32 10.11 8.66 -20.96
CA GLY A 32 9.15 9.46 -21.72
C GLY A 32 7.88 9.83 -20.92
N LEU A 33 7.90 9.72 -19.61
CA LEU A 33 6.76 9.97 -18.74
C LEU A 33 6.91 11.29 -17.96
N ASP A 34 5.84 12.10 -17.94
CA ASP A 34 5.65 13.23 -17.04
C ASP A 34 4.73 12.76 -15.90
N VAL A 35 5.32 12.32 -14.80
CA VAL A 35 4.59 11.75 -13.67
C VAL A 35 4.20 12.84 -12.68
N GLU A 36 2.89 13.03 -12.52
CA GLU A 36 2.29 13.90 -11.53
C GLU A 36 1.80 13.08 -10.32
N PHE A 37 2.42 13.28 -9.15
CA PHE A 37 1.95 12.65 -7.93
C PHE A 37 0.73 13.35 -7.35
N ASP A 38 -0.32 12.61 -7.02
CA ASP A 38 -1.48 13.11 -6.28
C ASP A 38 -1.17 13.24 -4.78
N TRP A 39 -0.38 14.27 -4.46
CA TRP A 39 0.02 14.58 -3.09
C TRP A 39 -1.16 14.80 -2.16
N LYS A 40 -2.24 15.39 -2.66
CA LYS A 40 -3.44 15.66 -1.87
C LYS A 40 -4.09 14.37 -1.37
N THR A 41 -4.23 13.39 -2.24
CA THR A 41 -4.76 12.07 -1.88
C THR A 41 -3.77 11.32 -0.99
N PHE A 42 -2.49 11.40 -1.27
CA PHE A 42 -1.46 10.66 -0.57
C PHE A 42 -1.18 11.20 0.84
N ARG A 43 -1.04 12.53 0.98
CA ARG A 43 -0.70 13.20 2.25
C ARG A 43 -1.88 13.85 2.95
N GLY A 44 -3.06 13.81 2.35
CA GLY A 44 -4.27 14.39 2.93
C GLY A 44 -4.68 13.70 4.22
N THR A 45 -5.60 14.34 4.94
CA THR A 45 -6.12 13.84 6.22
C THR A 45 -6.83 12.50 6.01
N GLN A 46 -6.11 11.42 6.21
CA GLN A 46 -6.59 10.07 5.95
C GLN A 46 -7.62 9.59 6.98
N SER A 47 -7.78 10.30 8.09
CA SER A 47 -8.89 10.11 9.03
C SER A 47 -10.26 10.37 8.38
N SER A 48 -10.33 11.20 7.33
CA SER A 48 -11.55 11.43 6.56
C SER A 48 -12.03 10.19 5.79
N TRP A 49 -11.19 9.17 5.66
CA TRP A 49 -11.58 7.90 5.04
C TRP A 49 -12.32 6.96 6.00
N LYS A 50 -12.41 7.32 7.26
CA LYS A 50 -13.23 6.61 8.25
C LYS A 50 -14.70 6.66 7.78
N GLY A 51 -15.29 5.48 7.59
CA GLY A 51 -16.68 5.35 7.15
C GLY A 51 -16.91 5.44 5.64
N LEU A 52 -15.88 5.67 4.80
CA LEU A 52 -16.06 5.54 3.36
C LEU A 52 -16.28 4.09 2.96
N GLU A 53 -17.26 3.88 2.10
CA GLU A 53 -17.52 2.58 1.52
C GLU A 53 -16.52 2.25 0.41
N TYR A 54 -16.63 1.03 -0.11
CA TYR A 54 -15.79 0.54 -1.17
C TYR A 54 -15.99 1.39 -2.44
N PHE A 55 -14.90 1.73 -3.12
CA PHE A 55 -14.86 2.62 -4.29
C PHE A 55 -15.23 4.09 -4.06
N GLN A 56 -15.38 4.53 -2.83
CA GLN A 56 -15.64 5.94 -2.50
C GLN A 56 -14.38 6.72 -2.11
N ARG A 57 -13.24 6.05 -2.00
CA ARG A 57 -11.97 6.70 -1.63
C ARG A 57 -11.49 7.61 -2.77
N PRO A 58 -10.82 8.75 -2.46
CA PRO A 58 -10.29 9.66 -3.49
C PRO A 58 -9.42 8.97 -4.54
N GLN A 59 -8.65 7.95 -4.16
CA GLN A 59 -7.80 7.17 -5.04
C GLN A 59 -8.59 6.29 -6.04
N ASP A 60 -9.87 6.03 -5.80
CA ASP A 60 -10.68 5.19 -6.67
C ASP A 60 -11.35 6.01 -7.80
N ARG A 61 -11.43 7.35 -7.66
CA ARG A 61 -12.07 8.26 -8.62
C ARG A 61 -11.54 8.16 -10.05
N PRO A 62 -10.21 8.08 -10.29
CA PRO A 62 -9.71 7.99 -11.66
C PRO A 62 -10.27 6.81 -12.47
N TYR A 63 -10.68 5.74 -11.80
CA TYR A 63 -11.25 4.55 -12.42
C TYR A 63 -12.77 4.63 -12.60
N THR A 64 -13.44 5.39 -11.74
CA THR A 64 -14.91 5.48 -11.73
C THR A 64 -15.40 6.71 -12.52
N GLU A 65 -14.70 7.83 -12.44
CA GLU A 65 -15.15 9.13 -12.94
C GLU A 65 -14.31 9.67 -14.10
N GLU A 66 -12.98 9.61 -13.99
CA GLU A 66 -12.07 10.37 -14.88
C GLU A 66 -11.48 9.53 -16.02
N LYS A 67 -11.29 8.23 -15.85
CA LYS A 67 -10.71 7.28 -16.82
C LYS A 67 -9.42 7.80 -17.50
N GLN A 68 -8.54 8.45 -16.76
CA GLN A 68 -7.30 9.04 -17.25
C GLN A 68 -6.13 8.06 -17.21
N ASP A 69 -4.99 8.42 -17.82
CA ASP A 69 -3.71 7.70 -17.67
C ASP A 69 -3.26 7.77 -16.20
N VAL A 70 -3.58 6.74 -15.44
CA VAL A 70 -3.34 6.61 -14.02
C VAL A 70 -2.59 5.32 -13.74
N VAL A 71 -1.61 5.38 -12.85
CA VAL A 71 -1.00 4.19 -12.24
C VAL A 71 -1.29 4.24 -10.74
N GLN A 72 -1.88 3.18 -10.24
CA GLN A 72 -2.26 3.08 -8.83
C GLN A 72 -1.59 1.87 -8.19
N GLY A 73 -1.21 2.00 -6.92
CA GLY A 73 -0.62 0.91 -6.16
C GLY A 73 -1.43 0.55 -4.93
N ALA A 74 -1.59 -0.76 -4.68
CA ALA A 74 -2.20 -1.28 -3.45
C ALA A 74 -1.63 -2.66 -3.08
N CYS A 75 -2.14 -3.25 -1.98
CA CYS A 75 -1.81 -4.62 -1.63
C CYS A 75 -2.32 -5.63 -2.68
N LEU A 76 -1.71 -6.80 -2.72
CA LEU A 76 -2.08 -7.91 -3.60
C LEU A 76 -3.61 -8.13 -3.65
N TRP A 77 -4.24 -8.33 -2.48
CA TRP A 77 -5.69 -8.55 -2.37
C TRP A 77 -6.50 -7.38 -2.91
N GLY A 78 -6.17 -6.15 -2.49
CA GLY A 78 -6.91 -4.95 -2.91
C GLY A 78 -6.82 -4.72 -4.41
N THR A 79 -5.65 -4.90 -5.02
CA THR A 79 -5.46 -4.72 -6.46
C THR A 79 -6.24 -5.76 -7.26
N ILE A 80 -6.14 -7.04 -6.91
CA ILE A 80 -6.87 -8.12 -7.61
C ILE A 80 -8.38 -7.98 -7.42
N CYS A 81 -8.85 -7.65 -6.20
CA CYS A 81 -10.27 -7.41 -5.95
C CYS A 81 -10.82 -6.19 -6.72
N ASN A 82 -10.04 -5.11 -6.84
CA ASN A 82 -10.43 -3.94 -7.62
C ASN A 82 -10.57 -4.29 -9.11
N ALA A 83 -9.59 -4.99 -9.67
CA ALA A 83 -9.67 -5.46 -11.05
C ALA A 83 -10.87 -6.40 -11.27
N SER A 84 -11.09 -7.35 -10.37
CA SER A 84 -12.25 -8.24 -10.38
C SER A 84 -13.58 -7.49 -10.36
N ALA A 85 -13.66 -6.37 -9.66
CA ALA A 85 -14.84 -5.50 -9.62
C ALA A 85 -15.05 -4.67 -10.89
N GLY A 86 -14.10 -4.72 -11.85
CA GLY A 86 -14.15 -3.97 -13.11
C GLY A 86 -13.44 -2.62 -13.06
N MET A 87 -12.51 -2.44 -12.12
CA MET A 87 -11.72 -1.22 -11.96
C MET A 87 -10.33 -1.39 -12.55
N GLY A 88 -10.24 -1.53 -13.87
CA GLY A 88 -8.97 -1.64 -14.59
C GLY A 88 -8.32 -3.02 -14.49
N ARG A 89 -7.00 -3.07 -14.71
CA ARG A 89 -6.22 -4.29 -14.84
C ARG A 89 -5.00 -4.31 -13.96
N VAL A 90 -4.63 -5.50 -13.51
CA VAL A 90 -3.44 -5.77 -12.69
C VAL A 90 -2.19 -5.78 -13.55
N VAL A 91 -1.18 -5.00 -13.19
CA VAL A 91 0.15 -5.09 -13.79
C VAL A 91 0.89 -6.26 -13.15
N THR A 92 1.27 -7.24 -13.96
CA THR A 92 1.84 -8.52 -13.49
C THR A 92 3.35 -8.64 -13.68
N GLU A 93 4.03 -7.68 -14.33
CA GLU A 93 5.47 -7.72 -14.63
C GLU A 93 6.39 -7.34 -13.45
N GLY A 94 5.81 -7.04 -12.30
CA GLY A 94 6.51 -6.70 -11.08
C GLY A 94 5.57 -6.65 -9.88
N TYR A 95 6.14 -6.74 -8.69
CA TYR A 95 5.43 -6.58 -7.44
C TYR A 95 6.30 -5.86 -6.41
N GLY A 96 5.67 -5.24 -5.43
CA GLY A 96 6.34 -4.74 -4.24
C GLY A 96 6.36 -5.81 -3.16
N ASP A 97 7.45 -5.91 -2.42
CA ASP A 97 7.55 -6.70 -1.20
C ASP A 97 7.64 -5.73 -0.01
N SER A 98 6.55 -5.62 0.76
CA SER A 98 6.36 -4.60 1.78
C SER A 98 6.32 -5.17 3.19
N PRO A 99 7.00 -4.54 4.17
CA PRO A 99 6.83 -4.87 5.58
C PRO A 99 5.41 -4.57 6.07
N TRP A 100 4.98 -5.32 7.06
CA TRP A 100 3.74 -5.15 7.79
C TRP A 100 3.91 -5.55 9.25
N ALA A 101 3.23 -4.85 10.16
CA ALA A 101 3.27 -5.21 11.58
C ALA A 101 2.00 -4.77 12.32
N ILE A 102 1.69 -5.44 13.44
CA ILE A 102 0.74 -4.96 14.44
C ILE A 102 1.51 -4.39 15.62
N PHE A 103 1.13 -3.18 16.01
CA PHE A 103 1.69 -2.46 17.16
C PHE A 103 0.64 -2.23 18.25
N VAL A 104 1.14 -2.14 19.47
CA VAL A 104 0.39 -1.78 20.69
C VAL A 104 1.18 -0.74 21.48
N ARG A 105 0.51 -0.02 22.40
CA ARG A 105 1.17 0.89 23.33
C ARG A 105 2.13 0.15 24.27
N PRO A 106 3.18 0.79 24.82
CA PRO A 106 4.19 0.16 25.67
C PRO A 106 3.60 -0.53 26.90
N GLU A 107 2.61 0.09 27.53
CA GLU A 107 1.91 -0.38 28.74
C GLU A 107 0.85 -1.45 28.47
N SER A 108 0.49 -1.71 27.19
CA SER A 108 -0.53 -2.68 26.84
C SER A 108 -0.26 -4.07 27.44
N LYS A 109 -1.31 -4.77 27.84
CA LYS A 109 -1.26 -6.15 28.32
C LYS A 109 -1.08 -7.17 27.18
N ILE A 110 -1.35 -6.78 25.93
CA ILE A 110 -1.17 -7.61 24.74
C ILE A 110 0.33 -7.84 24.53
N ARG A 111 0.80 -9.09 24.56
CA ARG A 111 2.22 -9.47 24.46
C ARG A 111 2.55 -10.33 23.25
N LYS A 112 1.57 -11.07 22.73
CA LYS A 112 1.70 -12.04 21.63
C LYS A 112 0.42 -12.04 20.78
N PRO A 113 0.46 -12.61 19.56
CA PRO A 113 -0.70 -12.61 18.66
C PRO A 113 -1.98 -13.20 19.25
N GLU A 114 -1.89 -14.21 20.10
CA GLU A 114 -3.05 -14.85 20.73
C GLU A 114 -3.80 -13.92 21.68
N ASP A 115 -3.11 -12.91 22.25
CA ASP A 115 -3.72 -11.91 23.13
C ASP A 115 -4.61 -10.92 22.36
N LEU A 116 -4.60 -10.97 21.02
CA LEU A 116 -5.49 -10.19 20.14
C LEU A 116 -6.88 -10.83 19.96
N LYS A 117 -7.17 -11.94 20.66
CA LYS A 117 -8.49 -12.57 20.66
C LYS A 117 -9.57 -11.56 21.06
N ASP A 118 -10.54 -11.32 20.16
CA ASP A 118 -11.64 -10.37 20.28
C ASP A 118 -11.22 -8.89 20.50
N VAL A 119 -9.94 -8.55 20.31
CA VAL A 119 -9.44 -7.18 20.34
C VAL A 119 -9.53 -6.58 18.94
N PRO A 120 -10.28 -5.47 18.74
CA PRO A 120 -10.34 -4.81 17.43
C PRO A 120 -8.99 -4.21 17.02
N VAL A 121 -8.43 -4.70 15.94
CA VAL A 121 -7.21 -4.14 15.34
C VAL A 121 -7.57 -3.03 14.37
N SER A 122 -6.99 -1.86 14.56
CA SER A 122 -7.17 -0.71 13.68
C SER A 122 -6.65 -0.99 12.27
N VAL A 123 -7.48 -0.76 11.26
CA VAL A 123 -7.18 -0.97 9.85
C VAL A 123 -7.71 0.20 8.99
N GLY A 124 -7.24 0.28 7.75
CA GLY A 124 -7.95 1.00 6.68
C GLY A 124 -8.81 -0.01 5.91
N MET A 125 -10.09 0.26 5.78
CA MET A 125 -11.02 -0.66 5.14
C MET A 125 -10.56 -1.05 3.73
N ARG A 126 -10.50 -2.35 3.46
CA ARG A 126 -10.06 -2.96 2.18
C ARG A 126 -8.68 -2.50 1.68
N ALA A 127 -7.84 -2.02 2.58
CA ALA A 127 -6.43 -1.75 2.34
C ALA A 127 -5.55 -2.93 2.81
N GLY A 128 -4.25 -2.87 2.53
CA GLY A 128 -3.30 -3.90 2.96
C GLY A 128 -3.35 -4.21 4.45
N SER A 129 -3.59 -3.18 5.28
CA SER A 129 -3.78 -3.38 6.72
C SER A 129 -4.97 -4.26 7.07
N HIS A 130 -6.08 -4.14 6.31
CA HIS A 130 -7.29 -4.93 6.57
C HIS A 130 -7.08 -6.40 6.20
N PHE A 131 -6.55 -6.68 5.00
CA PHE A 131 -6.35 -8.04 4.53
C PHE A 131 -5.23 -8.78 5.30
N ASN A 132 -4.17 -8.07 5.68
CA ASN A 132 -3.08 -8.69 6.43
C ASN A 132 -3.50 -9.15 7.83
N VAL A 133 -4.47 -8.50 8.47
CA VAL A 133 -4.91 -8.88 9.83
C VAL A 133 -5.46 -10.32 9.85
N PRO A 134 -6.52 -10.69 9.10
CA PRO A 134 -6.98 -12.08 9.09
C PRO A 134 -5.91 -13.01 8.52
N TYR A 135 -5.20 -12.65 7.45
CA TYR A 135 -4.18 -13.49 6.83
C TYR A 135 -3.07 -13.92 7.77
N ARG A 136 -2.69 -13.06 8.72
CA ARG A 136 -1.62 -13.37 9.67
C ARG A 136 -2.14 -13.95 10.98
N LEU A 137 -3.27 -13.45 11.46
CA LEU A 137 -3.79 -13.88 12.75
C LEU A 137 -4.54 -15.23 12.69
N GLU A 138 -5.01 -15.68 11.52
CA GLU A 138 -5.64 -17.01 11.37
C GLU A 138 -4.70 -18.17 11.71
N LYS A 139 -3.39 -17.91 11.78
CA LYS A 139 -2.38 -18.87 12.27
C LYS A 139 -2.40 -19.05 13.79
N TYR A 140 -2.99 -18.10 14.52
CA TYR A 140 -2.97 -18.02 15.99
C TYR A 140 -4.36 -18.03 16.58
N LEU A 141 -5.38 -17.58 15.83
CA LEU A 141 -6.75 -17.39 16.31
C LEU A 141 -7.76 -17.92 15.28
N PRO A 142 -8.88 -18.51 15.72
CA PRO A 142 -10.04 -18.74 14.88
C PRO A 142 -10.55 -17.42 14.27
N LEU A 143 -11.05 -17.45 13.03
CA LEU A 143 -11.49 -16.24 12.29
C LEU A 143 -12.56 -15.44 13.04
N GLU A 144 -13.49 -16.11 13.71
CA GLU A 144 -14.56 -15.47 14.50
C GLU A 144 -14.03 -14.62 15.66
N HIS A 145 -12.79 -14.84 16.08
CA HIS A 145 -12.11 -14.06 17.13
C HIS A 145 -11.16 -12.99 16.59
N ILE A 146 -11.00 -12.89 15.27
CA ILE A 146 -10.21 -11.83 14.65
C ILE A 146 -11.13 -10.65 14.36
N LYS A 147 -10.90 -9.53 15.06
CA LYS A 147 -11.73 -8.32 14.94
C LYS A 147 -10.92 -7.19 14.32
N THR A 148 -11.56 -6.42 13.46
CA THR A 148 -10.98 -5.21 12.86
C THR A 148 -11.89 -4.02 13.07
N VAL A 149 -11.31 -2.83 13.14
CA VAL A 149 -12.05 -1.57 13.18
C VAL A 149 -11.45 -0.58 12.18
N ASN A 150 -12.30 0.02 11.36
CA ASN A 150 -11.85 1.03 10.39
C ASN A 150 -11.60 2.37 11.09
N THR A 151 -10.34 2.78 11.17
CA THR A 151 -9.96 4.11 11.67
C THR A 151 -9.47 5.05 10.57
N GLY A 152 -9.44 4.57 9.32
CA GLY A 152 -9.04 5.36 8.15
C GLY A 152 -7.69 4.95 7.55
N GLY A 153 -7.01 5.91 6.93
CA GLY A 153 -5.77 5.67 6.19
C GLY A 153 -4.53 5.51 7.07
N PHE A 154 -3.38 5.66 6.44
CA PHE A 154 -2.08 5.34 7.06
C PHE A 154 -1.81 6.08 8.38
N GLY A 155 -1.86 7.41 8.40
CA GLY A 155 -1.61 8.21 9.60
C GLY A 155 -2.68 8.04 10.66
N ALA A 156 -3.94 7.91 10.26
CA ALA A 156 -5.07 7.78 11.17
C ALA A 156 -4.97 6.56 12.09
N ARG A 157 -4.44 5.44 11.59
CA ARG A 157 -4.27 4.20 12.39
C ARG A 157 -3.24 4.36 13.50
N LEU A 158 -2.09 4.96 13.18
CA LEU A 158 -1.07 5.28 14.17
C LEU A 158 -1.59 6.28 15.19
N LYS A 159 -2.30 7.32 14.72
CA LYS A 159 -2.90 8.32 15.60
C LYS A 159 -3.93 7.70 16.58
N ALA A 160 -4.84 6.88 16.07
CA ALA A 160 -5.84 6.21 16.90
C ALA A 160 -5.20 5.33 18.00
N LEU A 161 -4.05 4.67 17.70
CA LEU A 161 -3.29 3.91 18.69
C LEU A 161 -2.65 4.82 19.75
N LEU A 162 -2.06 5.94 19.34
CA LEU A 162 -1.43 6.91 20.24
C LEU A 162 -2.45 7.59 21.15
N ASP A 163 -3.61 7.94 20.62
CA ASP A 163 -4.69 8.61 21.36
C ASP A 163 -5.44 7.63 22.28
N GLY A 164 -5.17 6.32 22.21
CA GLY A 164 -5.84 5.31 22.99
C GLY A 164 -7.25 4.95 22.55
N GLU A 165 -7.62 5.34 21.31
CA GLU A 165 -8.91 4.96 20.72
C GLU A 165 -8.98 3.46 20.40
N VAL A 166 -7.83 2.85 20.15
CA VAL A 166 -7.67 1.41 19.90
C VAL A 166 -6.49 0.85 20.71
N ASP A 167 -6.53 -0.47 20.99
CA ASP A 167 -5.45 -1.14 21.70
C ASP A 167 -4.37 -1.71 20.77
N ALA A 168 -4.71 -1.93 19.51
CA ALA A 168 -3.80 -2.47 18.49
C ALA A 168 -4.02 -1.83 17.13
N ALA A 169 -2.94 -1.63 16.36
CA ALA A 169 -3.00 -1.05 15.02
C ALA A 169 -2.15 -1.84 14.03
N SER A 170 -2.72 -2.11 12.86
CA SER A 170 -2.03 -2.70 11.70
C SER A 170 -1.34 -1.60 10.90
N LEU A 171 -0.01 -1.57 10.92
CA LEU A 171 0.81 -0.52 10.35
C LEU A 171 1.65 -1.02 9.16
N LEU A 172 1.97 -0.08 8.30
CA LEU A 172 2.79 -0.23 7.10
C LEU A 172 3.89 0.84 7.11
N PRO A 173 4.94 0.76 6.30
CA PRO A 173 5.88 1.88 6.18
C PRO A 173 5.16 3.15 5.67
N PRO A 174 5.59 4.33 6.10
CA PRO A 174 6.64 4.63 7.09
C PRO A 174 6.19 4.50 8.55
N GLN A 175 4.87 4.22 8.84
CA GLN A 175 4.32 4.22 10.19
C GLN A 175 4.97 3.17 11.10
N ILE A 176 5.50 2.07 10.55
CA ILE A 176 6.28 1.08 11.33
C ILE A 176 7.47 1.78 12.00
N ALA A 177 8.31 2.47 11.21
CA ALA A 177 9.48 3.17 11.74
C ALA A 177 9.10 4.34 12.67
N MET A 178 7.98 5.01 12.40
CA MET A 178 7.43 6.05 13.27
C MET A 178 7.00 5.46 14.62
N ALA A 179 6.28 4.36 14.61
CA ALA A 179 5.82 3.65 15.81
C ALA A 179 7.01 3.18 16.66
N GLU A 180 8.06 2.65 16.04
CA GLU A 180 9.30 2.24 16.72
C GLU A 180 10.00 3.43 17.38
N GLN A 181 10.10 4.57 16.69
CA GLN A 181 10.70 5.79 17.25
C GLN A 181 9.86 6.40 18.39
N LEU A 182 8.55 6.16 18.40
CA LEU A 182 7.64 6.55 19.49
C LEU A 182 7.62 5.54 20.64
N GLY A 183 8.41 4.46 20.57
CA GLY A 183 8.50 3.46 21.62
C GLY A 183 7.32 2.49 21.70
N LEU A 184 6.48 2.43 20.66
CA LEU A 184 5.41 1.43 20.57
C LEU A 184 5.99 0.02 20.41
N ARG A 185 5.25 -0.99 20.89
CA ARG A 185 5.69 -2.39 20.82
C ARG A 185 5.09 -3.13 19.64
N LYS A 186 5.92 -3.81 18.90
CA LYS A 186 5.55 -4.72 17.84
C LYS A 186 5.11 -6.07 18.43
N ILE A 187 3.94 -6.58 18.01
CA ILE A 187 3.38 -7.87 18.45
C ILE A 187 3.64 -8.96 17.43
N ILE A 188 3.50 -8.62 16.17
CA ILE A 188 3.76 -9.52 15.04
C ILE A 188 4.26 -8.66 13.87
N GLU A 189 5.16 -9.23 13.08
CA GLU A 189 5.61 -8.64 11.81
C GLU A 189 5.70 -9.70 10.73
N ASP A 190 5.52 -9.28 9.50
CA ASP A 190 5.68 -10.11 8.31
C ASP A 190 5.84 -9.22 7.07
N ARG A 191 5.84 -9.81 5.90
CA ARG A 191 5.88 -9.11 4.62
C ARG A 191 4.72 -9.56 3.74
N PHE A 192 4.31 -8.71 2.80
CA PHE A 192 3.24 -9.01 1.87
C PHE A 192 3.51 -8.35 0.52
N LYS A 193 2.91 -8.91 -0.53
CA LYS A 193 3.00 -8.34 -1.86
C LYS A 193 2.07 -7.16 -2.07
N THR A 194 2.56 -6.19 -2.82
CA THR A 194 1.79 -5.08 -3.37
C THR A 194 1.88 -5.12 -4.89
N LEU A 195 0.87 -4.60 -5.55
CA LEU A 195 0.78 -4.56 -6.99
C LEU A 195 0.43 -3.18 -7.49
N TRP A 196 0.50 -3.00 -8.78
CA TRP A 196 -0.04 -1.84 -9.48
C TRP A 196 -1.22 -2.28 -10.33
N TRP A 197 -2.18 -1.39 -10.52
CA TRP A 197 -3.22 -1.55 -11.51
C TRP A 197 -3.43 -0.26 -12.28
N VAL A 198 -3.95 -0.40 -13.49
CA VAL A 198 -4.12 0.67 -14.46
C VAL A 198 -5.50 0.56 -15.10
N PRO A 199 -6.08 1.65 -15.61
CA PRO A 199 -7.31 1.58 -16.39
C PRO A 199 -7.11 0.79 -17.68
N ASP A 200 -8.19 0.27 -18.26
CA ASP A 200 -8.15 -0.46 -19.53
C ASP A 200 -7.59 0.37 -20.70
N SER A 201 -7.67 1.70 -20.59
CA SER A 201 -7.14 2.66 -21.57
C SER A 201 -5.65 2.93 -21.44
N ALA A 202 -4.99 2.44 -20.40
CA ALA A 202 -3.55 2.66 -20.21
C ALA A 202 -2.75 2.06 -21.37
N THR A 203 -1.76 2.81 -21.86
CA THR A 203 -0.94 2.35 -22.98
C THR A 203 0.29 1.58 -22.51
N PRO A 204 0.81 0.65 -23.33
CA PRO A 204 2.02 -0.11 -22.98
C PRO A 204 3.21 0.79 -22.65
N GLU A 205 3.37 1.91 -23.34
CA GLU A 205 4.45 2.87 -23.08
C GLU A 205 4.39 3.40 -21.64
N VAL A 206 3.17 3.72 -21.13
CA VAL A 206 2.98 4.19 -19.75
C VAL A 206 3.28 3.08 -18.78
N VAL A 207 2.67 1.92 -18.96
CA VAL A 207 2.78 0.81 -17.99
C VAL A 207 4.21 0.31 -17.90
N HIS A 208 4.80 -0.08 -19.03
CA HIS A 208 6.16 -0.62 -19.01
C HIS A 208 7.22 0.45 -18.71
N GLY A 209 7.02 1.70 -19.16
CA GLY A 209 7.89 2.81 -18.79
C GLY A 209 7.92 3.06 -17.30
N TYR A 210 6.74 3.07 -16.65
CA TYR A 210 6.63 3.23 -15.22
C TYR A 210 7.34 2.08 -14.47
N MET A 211 7.10 0.84 -14.85
CA MET A 211 7.73 -0.32 -14.22
C MET A 211 9.26 -0.35 -14.43
N ARG A 212 9.77 0.09 -15.61
CA ARG A 212 11.22 0.22 -15.81
C ARG A 212 11.83 1.31 -14.93
N ALA A 213 11.15 2.45 -14.78
CA ALA A 213 11.60 3.52 -13.88
C ALA A 213 11.70 3.05 -12.42
N LEU A 214 10.70 2.28 -11.94
CA LEU A 214 10.77 1.67 -10.61
C LEU A 214 11.92 0.67 -10.47
N GLY A 215 12.20 -0.12 -11.50
CA GLY A 215 13.35 -1.05 -11.53
C GLY A 215 14.69 -0.32 -11.41
N ARG A 216 14.85 0.81 -12.10
CA ARG A 216 16.04 1.68 -11.97
C ARG A 216 16.15 2.29 -10.59
N ALA A 217 15.03 2.73 -10.01
CA ALA A 217 14.99 3.24 -8.65
C ALA A 217 15.38 2.18 -7.62
N GLU A 218 14.92 0.94 -7.82
CA GLU A 218 15.31 -0.20 -6.96
C GLU A 218 16.82 -0.43 -7.00
N GLN A 219 17.42 -0.41 -8.19
CA GLN A 219 18.87 -0.56 -8.35
C GLN A 219 19.62 0.58 -7.66
N ALA A 220 19.21 1.83 -7.83
CA ALA A 220 19.83 2.97 -7.15
C ALA A 220 19.73 2.86 -5.61
N LEU A 221 18.61 2.34 -5.09
CA LEU A 221 18.44 2.06 -3.66
C LEU A 221 19.33 0.91 -3.17
N GLU A 222 19.62 -0.08 -4.01
CA GLU A 222 20.57 -1.15 -3.67
C GLU A 222 22.00 -0.66 -3.64
N GLU A 223 22.36 0.26 -4.52
CA GLU A 223 23.70 0.86 -4.59
C GLU A 223 23.99 1.81 -3.40
N ASP A 224 23.06 2.69 -3.05
CA ASP A 224 23.22 3.65 -1.95
C ASP A 224 21.90 4.02 -1.28
N LEU A 225 21.41 3.14 -0.40
CA LEU A 225 20.19 3.42 0.37
C LEU A 225 20.31 4.70 1.21
N ALA A 226 21.48 4.97 1.79
CA ALA A 226 21.67 6.09 2.72
C ALA A 226 21.41 7.45 2.06
N LYS A 227 21.76 7.61 0.78
CA LYS A 227 21.47 8.79 -0.04
C LYS A 227 19.99 9.14 -0.07
N TYR A 228 19.12 8.13 -0.09
CA TYR A 228 17.68 8.30 -0.35
C TYR A 228 16.81 8.26 0.92
N LEU A 229 17.32 7.83 2.06
CA LEU A 229 16.56 7.81 3.31
C LEU A 229 15.88 9.15 3.66
N PRO A 230 16.48 10.33 3.40
CA PRO A 230 15.80 11.61 3.65
C PRO A 230 14.51 11.82 2.86
N LEU A 231 14.28 11.08 1.77
CA LEU A 231 13.03 11.14 0.98
C LEU A 231 11.82 10.65 1.75
N TRP A 232 12.00 9.89 2.84
CA TRP A 232 10.89 9.51 3.71
C TRP A 232 10.08 10.70 4.23
N LYS A 233 10.68 11.91 4.29
CA LYS A 233 9.93 13.13 4.60
C LYS A 233 8.70 13.34 3.72
N LEU A 234 8.74 12.85 2.47
CA LEU A 234 7.62 12.95 1.52
C LEU A 234 6.47 12.00 1.86
N ALA A 235 6.74 10.92 2.60
CA ALA A 235 5.76 9.91 2.98
C ALA A 235 5.22 10.08 4.40
N VAL A 236 5.80 10.94 5.22
CA VAL A 236 5.25 11.24 6.56
C VAL A 236 3.90 11.93 6.40
N PRO A 237 2.82 11.42 7.02
CA PRO A 237 1.51 12.07 6.97
C PRO A 237 1.54 13.48 7.56
N ALA A 238 0.77 14.40 6.98
CA ALA A 238 0.77 15.80 7.36
C ALA A 238 0.52 16.03 8.86
N GLU A 239 -0.33 15.21 9.48
CA GLU A 239 -0.62 15.24 10.92
C GLU A 239 0.59 14.91 11.81
N PHE A 240 1.65 14.33 11.25
CA PHE A 240 2.87 13.97 11.98
C PHE A 240 4.10 14.79 11.60
N GLU A 241 4.02 15.69 10.63
CA GLU A 241 5.17 16.46 10.15
C GLU A 241 5.85 17.28 11.26
N SER A 242 5.05 17.95 12.08
CA SER A 242 5.53 18.80 13.18
C SER A 242 5.52 18.12 14.54
N PHE A 243 5.06 16.88 14.61
CA PHE A 243 4.84 16.17 15.88
C PHE A 243 6.15 15.71 16.52
N TYR A 244 7.14 15.36 15.70
CA TYR A 244 8.39 14.77 16.18
C TYR A 244 9.54 15.00 15.17
N PRO A 245 10.77 15.29 15.61
CA PRO A 245 11.92 15.37 14.70
C PRO A 245 12.35 13.96 14.27
N TRP A 246 11.72 13.46 13.22
CA TRP A 246 11.94 12.11 12.71
C TRP A 246 13.39 11.87 12.30
N ASN A 247 13.97 10.79 12.81
CA ASN A 247 15.26 10.32 12.33
C ASN A 247 15.08 9.40 11.12
N PHE A 248 15.14 9.95 9.92
CA PHE A 248 14.93 9.22 8.68
C PHE A 248 15.95 8.11 8.43
N SER A 249 17.16 8.18 9.02
CA SER A 249 18.16 7.10 8.90
C SER A 249 17.69 5.78 9.54
N LYS A 250 16.68 5.83 10.43
CA LYS A 250 16.09 4.68 11.09
C LYS A 250 14.82 4.14 10.40
N PHE A 251 14.37 4.76 9.30
CA PHE A 251 13.15 4.31 8.61
C PHE A 251 13.38 3.05 7.78
N GLY A 252 14.66 2.74 7.48
CA GLY A 252 14.98 1.62 6.64
C GLY A 252 14.50 1.81 5.21
N ARG A 253 14.52 0.72 4.44
CA ARG A 253 14.17 0.75 3.03
C ARG A 253 12.65 0.81 2.77
N GLY A 254 11.86 0.18 3.64
CA GLY A 254 10.44 -0.03 3.40
C GLY A 254 10.16 -1.13 2.37
N GLU A 255 9.24 -0.88 1.46
CA GLU A 255 8.90 -1.76 0.35
C GLU A 255 10.05 -1.85 -0.66
N ARG A 256 10.28 -3.05 -1.19
CA ARG A 256 11.18 -3.32 -2.32
C ARG A 256 10.38 -3.51 -3.60
N PHE A 257 10.89 -3.04 -4.71
CA PHE A 257 10.37 -3.43 -6.02
C PHE A 257 11.05 -4.71 -6.50
N VAL A 258 10.26 -5.71 -6.86
CA VAL A 258 10.74 -6.99 -7.39
C VAL A 258 10.27 -7.14 -8.83
N ARG A 259 11.23 -7.17 -9.75
CA ARG A 259 10.95 -7.38 -11.17
C ARG A 259 10.82 -8.87 -11.47
N ALA A 260 9.64 -9.40 -11.24
CA ALA A 260 9.30 -10.78 -11.53
C ALA A 260 7.81 -10.88 -11.88
N THR A 261 7.47 -11.78 -12.79
CA THR A 261 6.07 -12.00 -13.17
C THR A 261 5.29 -12.58 -11.99
N LEU A 262 4.14 -11.97 -11.70
CA LEU A 262 3.21 -12.50 -10.70
C LEU A 262 2.61 -13.83 -11.21
N PRO A 263 2.76 -14.95 -10.48
CA PRO A 263 2.16 -16.22 -10.85
C PRO A 263 0.63 -16.14 -10.89
N ARG A 264 0.01 -16.83 -11.86
CA ARG A 264 -1.46 -16.86 -11.99
C ARG A 264 -2.15 -17.49 -10.79
N GLU A 265 -1.49 -18.43 -10.16
CA GLU A 265 -1.97 -19.15 -8.97
C GLU A 265 -2.27 -18.16 -7.82
N GLU A 266 -1.56 -17.05 -7.73
CA GLU A 266 -1.78 -16.03 -6.70
C GLU A 266 -3.16 -15.36 -6.80
N PHE A 267 -3.74 -15.24 -7.99
CA PHE A 267 -5.10 -14.74 -8.16
C PHE A 267 -6.12 -15.68 -7.49
N ASN A 268 -5.97 -16.99 -7.73
CA ASN A 268 -6.85 -18.00 -7.15
C ASN A 268 -6.72 -18.07 -5.63
N GLU A 269 -5.50 -17.93 -5.12
CA GLU A 269 -5.24 -17.87 -3.68
C GLU A 269 -5.91 -16.64 -3.05
N VAL A 270 -5.80 -15.48 -3.69
CA VAL A 270 -6.46 -14.24 -3.24
C VAL A 270 -7.97 -14.42 -3.18
N PHE A 271 -8.59 -14.99 -4.21
CA PHE A 271 -10.05 -15.22 -4.22
C PHE A 271 -10.46 -16.15 -3.09
N ALA A 272 -9.78 -17.27 -2.91
CA ALA A 272 -10.07 -18.22 -1.83
C ALA A 272 -9.89 -17.58 -0.43
N GLN A 273 -8.90 -16.72 -0.26
CA GLN A 273 -8.64 -16.02 0.99
C GLN A 273 -9.75 -15.00 1.30
N VAL A 274 -10.09 -14.13 0.34
CA VAL A 274 -11.09 -13.07 0.57
C VAL A 274 -12.49 -13.64 0.76
N GLU A 275 -12.82 -14.76 0.09
CA GLU A 275 -14.06 -15.52 0.35
C GLU A 275 -14.10 -16.06 1.78
N ARG A 276 -13.03 -16.73 2.21
CA ARG A 276 -12.92 -17.26 3.57
C ARG A 276 -13.08 -16.18 4.63
N TRP A 277 -12.64 -14.95 4.34
CA TRP A 277 -12.74 -13.79 5.25
C TRP A 277 -14.06 -13.01 5.11
N GLY A 278 -14.95 -13.39 4.19
CA GLY A 278 -16.20 -12.68 3.91
C GLY A 278 -15.98 -11.28 3.31
N LEU A 279 -14.94 -11.11 2.49
CA LEU A 279 -14.55 -9.84 1.86
C LEU A 279 -14.73 -9.85 0.34
N ASP A 280 -15.54 -10.78 -0.17
CA ASP A 280 -15.72 -11.09 -1.60
C ASP A 280 -16.92 -10.41 -2.27
N GLN A 281 -17.69 -9.56 -1.55
CA GLN A 281 -18.99 -9.01 -2.00
C GLN A 281 -18.94 -8.26 -3.35
N TYR A 282 -17.78 -7.80 -3.78
CA TYR A 282 -17.62 -7.00 -5.00
C TYR A 282 -16.93 -7.75 -6.14
N LEU A 283 -16.59 -9.02 -5.93
CA LEU A 283 -15.96 -9.84 -6.96
C LEU A 283 -16.95 -10.17 -8.08
N LYS A 284 -16.54 -9.91 -9.32
CA LYS A 284 -17.34 -10.18 -10.53
C LYS A 284 -16.63 -11.14 -11.46
N ASP A 285 -15.42 -10.79 -11.89
CA ASP A 285 -14.57 -11.60 -12.75
C ASP A 285 -13.46 -12.25 -11.93
N ARG A 286 -13.15 -13.51 -12.20
CA ARG A 286 -12.13 -14.30 -11.50
C ARG A 286 -11.10 -14.91 -12.44
N SER A 287 -11.11 -14.51 -13.71
CA SER A 287 -10.15 -15.02 -14.69
C SER A 287 -8.84 -14.21 -14.63
N PRO A 288 -7.72 -14.80 -14.23
CA PRO A 288 -6.44 -14.10 -14.23
C PRO A 288 -6.10 -13.47 -15.59
N GLU A 289 -6.53 -14.11 -16.69
CA GLU A 289 -6.28 -13.64 -18.06
C GLU A 289 -6.96 -12.31 -18.35
N THR A 290 -8.22 -12.16 -17.93
CA THR A 290 -9.00 -10.94 -18.15
C THR A 290 -8.63 -9.85 -17.16
N LEU A 291 -8.18 -10.21 -15.98
CA LEU A 291 -7.80 -9.26 -14.93
C LEU A 291 -6.38 -8.71 -15.10
N SER A 292 -5.50 -9.43 -15.81
CA SER A 292 -4.13 -8.99 -16.05
C SER A 292 -4.05 -7.95 -17.16
N TYR A 293 -3.15 -6.97 -16.99
CA TYR A 293 -2.78 -6.08 -18.07
C TYR A 293 -2.05 -6.90 -19.16
N PRO A 294 -2.37 -6.75 -20.44
CA PRO A 294 -1.69 -7.46 -21.53
C PRO A 294 -0.19 -7.11 -21.57
N THR A 295 0.66 -8.14 -21.63
CA THR A 295 2.13 -8.01 -21.78
C THR A 295 2.55 -7.95 -23.25
#